data_6d31ffd5f8638ce1c0e5bae24b54d59d
#
_entry.id   6d31ffd5f8638ce1c0e5bae24b54d59d
#
_cell.length_a   1.000
_cell.length_b   1.000
_cell.length_c   1.000
_cell.angle_alpha   90.00
_cell.angle_beta   90.00
_cell.angle_gamma   90.00
#
_symmetry.space_group_name_H-M   'P 1'
#
loop_
_entity.id
_entity.type
_entity.pdbx_description
1 polymer ?
#
loop_
_entity_poly.entity_id
_entity_poly.type
_entity_poly.pdbx_seq_one_letter_code
_entity_poly.pdbx_strand_id
1 'polypeptide(L)'
;MKKFVIALLLIPYLGIAQTLENLDYISPFNDGVAAIKKGNEWGFIDQEGKLIVDFRNDLVVTKTDNANYPIFEDDRCLIAHHKDGVLYYGYINKEGETVIAPQFLNATNFNNKKAIALKVHKETIGYNDIFKKDVVSYHYFEVVIDKTGTTIDHLTQLALHVSPQNIKNSGSPTITSKFISANLVAVKGNNSKWQIKKID
;
A
#
# COMPACT_ATOMS: atom_id res chain seq x y z
N MET A 1 -2.10 -34.48 62.43
CA MET A 1 -1.31 -33.68 61.45
C MET A 1 -1.67 -34.16 60.07
N LYS A 2 -2.55 -33.44 59.36
CA LYS A 2 -2.97 -33.78 57.97
C LYS A 2 -1.97 -33.19 56.98
N LYS A 3 -1.24 -34.07 56.27
CA LYS A 3 -0.33 -33.64 55.16
C LYS A 3 -1.18 -33.30 53.93
N PHE A 4 -1.26 -32.02 53.56
CA PHE A 4 -1.81 -31.57 52.29
C PHE A 4 -0.74 -31.82 51.21
N VAL A 5 -1.01 -32.75 50.31
CA VAL A 5 -0.22 -32.91 49.08
C VAL A 5 -0.83 -32.01 48.02
N ILE A 6 -0.15 -30.91 47.73
CA ILE A 6 -0.47 -30.02 46.58
C ILE A 6 0.07 -30.73 45.34
N ALA A 7 -0.80 -31.39 44.57
CA ALA A 7 -0.48 -31.86 43.22
C ALA A 7 -0.49 -30.66 42.28
N LEU A 8 0.70 -30.16 41.95
CA LEU A 8 0.90 -29.14 40.91
C LEU A 8 0.61 -29.78 39.57
N LEU A 9 -0.60 -29.55 39.05
CA LEU A 9 -1.00 -29.93 37.67
C LEU A 9 -0.19 -29.09 36.69
N LEU A 10 0.92 -29.61 36.18
CA LEU A 10 1.62 -29.14 34.99
C LEU A 10 0.68 -29.43 33.79
N ILE A 11 -0.16 -28.46 33.46
CA ILE A 11 -0.89 -28.45 32.20
C ILE A 11 0.13 -28.13 31.13
N PRO A 12 0.49 -29.07 30.24
CA PRO A 12 1.31 -28.67 29.08
C PRO A 12 0.47 -27.70 28.27
N TYR A 13 0.98 -26.49 28.09
CA TYR A 13 0.50 -25.56 27.06
C TYR A 13 0.81 -26.25 25.72
N LEU A 14 -0.13 -27.06 25.25
CA LEU A 14 -0.17 -27.51 23.87
C LEU A 14 -0.50 -26.26 23.06
N GLY A 15 0.54 -25.56 22.60
CA GLY A 15 0.39 -24.57 21.55
C GLY A 15 -0.28 -25.27 20.38
N ILE A 16 -1.55 -24.96 20.14
CA ILE A 16 -2.25 -25.39 18.93
C ILE A 16 -1.57 -24.59 17.81
N ALA A 17 -0.57 -25.20 17.19
CA ALA A 17 -0.08 -24.72 15.91
C ALA A 17 -1.28 -24.77 14.96
N GLN A 18 -1.86 -23.62 14.64
CA GLN A 18 -2.90 -23.55 13.61
C GLN A 18 -2.26 -23.99 12.30
N THR A 19 -2.50 -25.23 11.89
CA THR A 19 -2.10 -25.70 10.58
C THR A 19 -2.95 -24.95 9.55
N LEU A 20 -2.31 -24.06 8.79
CA LEU A 20 -2.96 -23.39 7.67
C LEU A 20 -3.04 -24.38 6.51
N GLU A 21 -4.24 -24.79 6.16
CA GLU A 21 -4.50 -25.77 5.12
C GLU A 21 -5.34 -25.18 3.98
N ASN A 22 -5.32 -25.87 2.82
CA ASN A 22 -6.09 -25.52 1.63
C ASN A 22 -5.74 -24.11 1.10
N LEU A 23 -4.44 -23.80 1.06
CA LEU A 23 -3.93 -22.56 0.46
C LEU A 23 -3.73 -22.75 -1.04
N ASP A 24 -4.13 -21.76 -1.84
CA ASP A 24 -3.97 -21.76 -3.29
C ASP A 24 -2.56 -21.30 -3.72
N TYR A 25 -1.90 -20.51 -2.86
CA TYR A 25 -0.56 -19.99 -3.15
C TYR A 25 0.18 -19.61 -1.86
N ILE A 26 1.50 -19.77 -1.88
CA ILE A 26 2.43 -19.34 -0.82
C ILE A 26 3.62 -18.67 -1.51
N SER A 27 3.91 -17.42 -1.17
CA SER A 27 5.07 -16.68 -1.70
C SER A 27 6.36 -17.07 -0.99
N PRO A 28 7.53 -16.78 -1.57
CA PRO A 28 8.76 -16.67 -0.80
C PRO A 28 8.63 -15.64 0.32
N PHE A 29 9.45 -15.79 1.37
CA PHE A 29 9.54 -14.78 2.43
C PHE A 29 10.17 -13.50 1.89
N ASN A 30 9.58 -12.36 2.22
CA ASN A 30 10.11 -11.03 2.00
C ASN A 30 9.85 -10.17 3.23
N ASP A 31 10.83 -9.38 3.67
CA ASP A 31 10.73 -8.54 4.87
C ASP A 31 10.25 -9.32 6.13
N GLY A 32 10.65 -10.62 6.23
CA GLY A 32 10.33 -11.50 7.36
C GLY A 32 8.93 -12.12 7.33
N VAL A 33 8.15 -11.93 6.27
CA VAL A 33 6.80 -12.47 6.11
C VAL A 33 6.59 -13.12 4.75
N ALA A 34 5.64 -14.05 4.63
CA ALA A 34 5.23 -14.65 3.37
C ALA A 34 3.75 -14.41 3.11
N ALA A 35 3.41 -14.02 1.89
CA ALA A 35 2.03 -13.90 1.46
C ALA A 35 1.42 -15.28 1.20
N ILE A 36 0.20 -15.49 1.68
CA ILE A 36 -0.58 -16.70 1.45
C ILE A 36 -1.92 -16.34 0.83
N LYS A 37 -2.41 -17.19 -0.07
CA LYS A 37 -3.68 -16.97 -0.78
C LYS A 37 -4.67 -18.07 -0.47
N LYS A 38 -5.92 -17.70 -0.26
CA LYS A 38 -7.05 -18.61 -0.14
C LYS A 38 -8.26 -18.02 -0.87
N GLY A 39 -8.69 -18.65 -1.95
CA GLY A 39 -9.72 -18.08 -2.82
C GLY A 39 -9.28 -16.76 -3.44
N ASN A 40 -10.03 -15.70 -3.19
CA ASN A 40 -9.74 -14.35 -3.67
C ASN A 40 -9.05 -13.46 -2.61
N GLU A 41 -8.71 -14.00 -1.46
CA GLU A 41 -8.15 -13.25 -0.36
C GLU A 41 -6.68 -13.60 -0.14
N TRP A 42 -5.93 -12.61 0.33
CA TRP A 42 -4.55 -12.75 0.73
C TRP A 42 -4.38 -12.47 2.21
N GLY A 43 -3.47 -13.19 2.84
CA GLY A 43 -3.01 -12.97 4.21
C GLY A 43 -1.49 -13.07 4.27
N PHE A 44 -0.93 -12.90 5.47
CA PHE A 44 0.51 -13.06 5.68
C PHE A 44 0.81 -13.90 6.90
N ILE A 45 1.87 -14.70 6.80
CA ILE A 45 2.44 -15.49 7.89
C ILE A 45 3.83 -14.99 8.23
N ASP A 46 4.23 -15.18 9.50
CA ASP A 46 5.61 -15.01 9.96
C ASP A 46 6.47 -16.26 9.69
N GLN A 47 7.73 -16.22 10.12
CA GLN A 47 8.68 -17.33 9.93
C GLN A 47 8.35 -18.58 10.78
N GLU A 48 7.53 -18.46 11.80
CA GLU A 48 7.01 -19.53 12.62
C GLU A 48 5.75 -20.18 12.03
N GLY A 49 5.25 -19.64 10.89
CA GLY A 49 4.04 -20.09 10.21
C GLY A 49 2.75 -19.58 10.85
N LYS A 50 2.83 -18.60 11.75
CA LYS A 50 1.68 -17.98 12.39
C LYS A 50 1.07 -16.94 11.46
N LEU A 51 -0.27 -16.95 11.33
CA LEU A 51 -1.02 -15.91 10.62
C LEU A 51 -0.88 -14.58 11.39
N ILE A 52 -0.30 -13.57 10.76
CA ILE A 52 -0.09 -12.22 11.33
C ILE A 52 -0.98 -11.17 10.68
N VAL A 53 -1.33 -11.35 9.41
CA VAL A 53 -2.34 -10.54 8.73
C VAL A 53 -3.44 -11.48 8.26
N ASP A 54 -4.64 -11.29 8.78
CA ASP A 54 -5.82 -12.08 8.40
C ASP A 54 -6.11 -11.95 6.89
N PHE A 55 -6.79 -12.98 6.34
CA PHE A 55 -7.20 -12.96 4.94
C PHE A 55 -8.10 -11.76 4.64
N ARG A 56 -7.74 -11.04 3.58
CA ARG A 56 -8.41 -9.82 3.12
C ARG A 56 -8.31 -9.66 1.62
N ASN A 57 -9.24 -8.90 1.01
CA ASN A 57 -9.38 -8.76 -0.44
C ASN A 57 -8.88 -7.41 -0.99
N ASP A 58 -8.35 -6.55 -0.14
CA ASP A 58 -7.89 -5.21 -0.51
C ASP A 58 -6.37 -5.09 -0.67
N LEU A 59 -5.62 -6.19 -0.47
CA LEU A 59 -4.18 -6.22 -0.68
C LEU A 59 -3.86 -6.10 -2.17
N VAL A 60 -2.94 -5.21 -2.50
CA VAL A 60 -2.51 -4.96 -3.87
C VAL A 60 -1.42 -5.95 -4.27
N VAL A 61 -1.69 -6.67 -5.35
CA VAL A 61 -0.72 -7.61 -5.92
C VAL A 61 0.38 -6.85 -6.66
N THR A 62 1.62 -7.10 -6.30
CA THR A 62 2.80 -6.59 -6.98
C THR A 62 3.26 -7.59 -8.02
N LYS A 63 3.51 -7.12 -9.24
CA LYS A 63 4.07 -7.94 -10.30
C LYS A 63 5.56 -8.15 -10.06
N THR A 64 5.97 -9.42 -9.94
CA THR A 64 7.37 -9.84 -9.88
C THR A 64 7.75 -10.63 -11.12
N ASP A 65 9.01 -10.96 -11.31
CA ASP A 65 9.47 -11.73 -12.49
C ASP A 65 8.84 -13.12 -12.58
N ASN A 66 8.52 -13.74 -11.43
CA ASN A 66 8.07 -15.15 -11.39
C ASN A 66 6.62 -15.31 -10.92
N ALA A 67 6.01 -14.31 -10.31
CA ALA A 67 4.64 -14.41 -9.78
C ALA A 67 4.07 -13.04 -9.42
N ASN A 68 2.77 -13.03 -9.11
CA ASN A 68 2.05 -11.85 -8.68
C ASN A 68 1.47 -12.10 -7.28
N TYR A 69 1.94 -11.37 -6.26
CA TYR A 69 1.45 -11.45 -4.88
C TYR A 69 1.68 -10.14 -4.14
N PRO A 70 0.95 -9.87 -3.04
CA PRO A 70 1.21 -8.70 -2.20
C PRO A 70 2.56 -8.83 -1.50
N ILE A 71 3.28 -7.72 -1.37
CA ILE A 71 4.64 -7.72 -0.81
C ILE A 71 4.71 -6.70 0.33
N PHE A 72 5.30 -7.10 1.45
CA PHE A 72 5.80 -6.17 2.46
C PHE A 72 7.21 -5.70 2.07
N GLU A 73 7.40 -4.40 2.07
CA GLU A 73 8.71 -3.74 1.93
C GLU A 73 8.78 -2.60 2.95
N ASP A 74 9.86 -2.53 3.72
CA ASP A 74 10.02 -1.55 4.81
C ASP A 74 8.84 -1.55 5.81
N ASP A 75 8.29 -2.72 6.18
CA ASP A 75 7.11 -2.95 7.02
C ASP A 75 5.82 -2.32 6.48
N ARG A 76 5.70 -2.12 5.19
CA ARG A 76 4.51 -1.59 4.52
C ARG A 76 4.07 -2.50 3.39
N CYS A 77 2.77 -2.75 3.30
CA CYS A 77 2.15 -3.44 2.18
C CYS A 77 1.02 -2.58 1.62
N LEU A 78 0.95 -2.50 0.30
CA LEU A 78 -0.08 -1.74 -0.42
C LEU A 78 -1.46 -2.34 -0.22
N ILE A 79 -2.43 -1.46 0.04
CA ILE A 79 -3.86 -1.75 -0.01
C ILE A 79 -4.55 -0.80 -0.98
N ALA A 80 -5.72 -1.20 -1.49
CA ALA A 80 -6.52 -0.36 -2.37
C ALA A 80 -8.01 -0.48 -2.04
N HIS A 81 -8.68 0.69 -1.94
CA HIS A 81 -10.11 0.76 -1.68
C HIS A 81 -10.80 1.64 -2.71
N HIS A 82 -11.99 1.24 -3.13
CA HIS A 82 -12.86 2.08 -3.95
C HIS A 82 -13.62 3.10 -3.08
N LYS A 83 -13.56 4.36 -3.49
CA LYS A 83 -14.38 5.43 -2.94
C LYS A 83 -15.00 6.24 -4.08
N ASP A 84 -16.32 6.33 -4.12
CA ASP A 84 -17.08 7.03 -5.18
C ASP A 84 -16.74 6.57 -6.61
N GLY A 85 -16.40 5.27 -6.76
CA GLY A 85 -16.00 4.65 -8.02
C GLY A 85 -14.58 4.93 -8.47
N VAL A 86 -13.74 5.55 -7.63
CA VAL A 86 -12.32 5.76 -7.83
C VAL A 86 -11.53 4.84 -6.89
N LEU A 87 -10.50 4.19 -7.40
CA LEU A 87 -9.61 3.37 -6.60
C LEU A 87 -8.54 4.25 -5.95
N TYR A 88 -8.39 4.13 -4.63
CA TYR A 88 -7.36 4.81 -3.86
C TYR A 88 -6.45 3.82 -3.17
N TYR A 89 -5.17 4.14 -3.11
CA TYR A 89 -4.11 3.33 -2.53
C TYR A 89 -3.68 3.89 -1.16
N GLY A 90 -3.38 2.99 -0.26
CA GLY A 90 -2.86 3.24 1.09
C GLY A 90 -1.95 2.09 1.52
N TYR A 91 -1.64 1.99 2.81
CA TYR A 91 -0.72 0.97 3.32
C TYR A 91 -1.13 0.46 4.68
N ILE A 92 -0.86 -0.82 4.90
CA ILE A 92 -0.93 -1.49 6.20
C ILE A 92 0.47 -1.75 6.76
N ASN A 93 0.53 -1.99 8.08
CA ASN A 93 1.68 -2.55 8.79
C ASN A 93 1.60 -4.09 8.88
N LYS A 94 2.60 -4.74 9.50
CA LYS A 94 2.63 -6.20 9.68
C LYS A 94 1.60 -6.73 10.66
N GLU A 95 1.00 -5.88 11.47
CA GLU A 95 -0.14 -6.19 12.34
C GLU A 95 -1.48 -6.15 11.60
N GLY A 96 -1.46 -5.82 10.28
CA GLY A 96 -2.67 -5.70 9.45
C GLY A 96 -3.43 -4.39 9.62
N GLU A 97 -2.90 -3.45 10.41
CA GLU A 97 -3.50 -2.15 10.66
C GLU A 97 -3.25 -1.18 9.51
N THR A 98 -4.25 -0.40 9.15
CA THR A 98 -4.09 0.67 8.15
C THR A 98 -3.31 1.84 8.75
N VAL A 99 -2.06 2.00 8.34
CA VAL A 99 -1.16 3.08 8.80
C VAL A 99 -1.15 4.29 7.89
N ILE A 100 -1.48 4.09 6.61
CA ILE A 100 -1.72 5.17 5.65
C ILE A 100 -3.06 4.88 4.99
N ALA A 101 -4.06 5.70 5.32
CA ALA A 101 -5.39 5.55 4.76
C ALA A 101 -5.37 5.67 3.22
N PRO A 102 -6.18 4.89 2.48
CA PRO A 102 -6.30 5.00 1.03
C PRO A 102 -6.66 6.43 0.60
N GLN A 103 -5.70 7.13 -0.02
CA GLN A 103 -5.80 8.54 -0.41
C GLN A 103 -5.05 8.88 -1.69
N PHE A 104 -4.16 8.01 -2.17
CA PHE A 104 -3.38 8.23 -3.39
C PHE A 104 -4.07 7.58 -4.59
N LEU A 105 -4.05 8.22 -5.76
CA LEU A 105 -4.60 7.62 -6.99
C LEU A 105 -3.79 6.42 -7.47
N ASN A 106 -2.52 6.36 -7.15
CA ASN A 106 -1.63 5.24 -7.38
C ASN A 106 -0.44 5.34 -6.42
N ALA A 107 0.22 4.23 -6.12
CA ALA A 107 1.40 4.23 -5.27
C ALA A 107 2.29 3.01 -5.57
N THR A 108 3.59 3.13 -5.31
CA THR A 108 4.56 2.03 -5.39
C THR A 108 4.71 1.35 -4.03
N ASN A 109 5.27 0.15 -4.00
CA ASN A 109 5.82 -0.38 -2.76
C ASN A 109 6.89 0.56 -2.19
N PHE A 110 7.13 0.46 -0.88
CA PHE A 110 8.21 1.19 -0.23
C PHE A 110 9.57 0.62 -0.69
N ASN A 111 10.57 1.49 -0.71
CA ASN A 111 11.97 1.11 -0.93
C ASN A 111 12.85 2.14 -0.21
N ASN A 112 13.75 1.69 0.67
CA ASN A 112 14.57 2.57 1.51
C ASN A 112 13.72 3.60 2.28
N LYS A 113 12.62 3.16 2.89
CA LYS A 113 11.67 3.94 3.71
C LYS A 113 10.91 5.04 2.95
N LYS A 114 10.92 5.00 1.62
CA LYS A 114 10.27 5.95 0.73
C LYS A 114 9.41 5.23 -0.31
N ALA A 115 8.32 5.86 -0.75
CA ALA A 115 7.51 5.38 -1.87
C ALA A 115 7.15 6.55 -2.80
N ILE A 116 6.84 6.24 -4.06
CA ILE A 116 6.30 7.24 -5.01
C ILE A 116 4.78 7.06 -5.03
N ALA A 117 4.06 8.18 -4.91
CA ALA A 117 2.60 8.17 -4.92
C ALA A 117 2.04 9.29 -5.81
N LEU A 118 0.82 9.09 -6.33
CA LEU A 118 0.05 10.11 -7.03
C LEU A 118 -0.90 10.79 -6.04
N LYS A 119 -0.52 11.97 -5.58
CA LYS A 119 -1.28 12.77 -4.63
C LYS A 119 -2.25 13.68 -5.34
N VAL A 120 -3.55 13.59 -5.00
CA VAL A 120 -4.59 14.47 -5.53
C VAL A 120 -4.55 15.81 -4.82
N HIS A 121 -4.69 16.86 -5.60
CA HIS A 121 -4.96 18.21 -5.14
C HIS A 121 -6.32 18.66 -5.71
N LYS A 122 -7.21 19.06 -4.81
CA LYS A 122 -8.52 19.60 -5.15
C LYS A 122 -8.50 21.11 -4.92
N GLU A 123 -8.84 21.88 -5.94
CA GLU A 123 -8.88 23.35 -5.91
C GLU A 123 -10.28 23.83 -6.29
N THR A 124 -10.84 24.76 -5.51
CA THR A 124 -12.08 25.48 -5.88
C THR A 124 -11.68 26.67 -6.76
N ILE A 125 -12.06 26.62 -8.03
CA ILE A 125 -11.71 27.64 -9.03
C ILE A 125 -12.81 28.67 -9.28
N GLY A 126 -13.98 28.49 -8.66
CA GLY A 126 -15.11 29.40 -8.76
C GLY A 126 -16.39 28.83 -8.18
N TYR A 127 -17.47 29.61 -8.32
CA TYR A 127 -18.81 29.22 -7.91
C TYR A 127 -19.77 29.35 -9.09
N ASN A 128 -20.65 28.37 -9.29
CA ASN A 128 -21.67 28.39 -10.33
C ASN A 128 -23.00 28.82 -9.72
N ASP A 129 -23.43 30.05 -10.03
CA ASP A 129 -24.67 30.64 -9.48
C ASP A 129 -25.96 29.92 -9.95
N ILE A 130 -25.91 29.31 -11.12
CA ILE A 130 -27.06 28.61 -11.69
C ILE A 130 -27.32 27.30 -10.94
N PHE A 131 -26.22 26.50 -10.77
CA PHE A 131 -26.29 25.20 -10.11
C PHE A 131 -26.06 25.26 -8.59
N LYS A 132 -25.78 26.47 -8.03
CA LYS A 132 -25.48 26.70 -6.61
C LYS A 132 -24.42 25.76 -6.08
N LYS A 133 -23.32 25.58 -6.85
CA LYS A 133 -22.23 24.65 -6.53
C LYS A 133 -20.88 25.26 -6.83
N ASP A 134 -19.88 24.85 -6.02
CA ASP A 134 -18.49 25.16 -6.31
C ASP A 134 -18.02 24.49 -7.62
N VAL A 135 -17.28 25.22 -8.41
CA VAL A 135 -16.55 24.70 -9.55
C VAL A 135 -15.19 24.25 -9.05
N VAL A 136 -14.93 22.95 -9.14
CA VAL A 136 -13.74 22.32 -8.58
C VAL A 136 -12.85 21.75 -9.69
N SER A 137 -11.56 22.04 -9.63
CA SER A 137 -10.55 21.41 -10.45
C SER A 137 -9.78 20.36 -9.63
N TYR A 138 -9.47 19.25 -10.28
CA TYR A 138 -8.65 18.18 -9.69
C TYR A 138 -7.37 18.05 -10.48
N HIS A 139 -6.29 17.99 -9.74
CA HIS A 139 -4.95 17.79 -10.27
C HIS A 139 -4.26 16.68 -9.47
N TYR A 140 -3.22 16.08 -10.02
CA TYR A 140 -2.37 15.19 -9.25
C TYR A 140 -0.90 15.50 -9.51
N PHE A 141 -0.09 15.12 -8.54
CA PHE A 141 1.37 15.21 -8.57
C PHE A 141 1.98 13.85 -8.28
N GLU A 142 3.09 13.54 -8.94
CA GLU A 142 3.97 12.51 -8.45
C GLU A 142 4.77 13.08 -7.29
N VAL A 143 4.68 12.42 -6.13
CA VAL A 143 5.36 12.82 -4.90
C VAL A 143 6.15 11.65 -4.32
N VAL A 144 7.20 11.95 -3.57
CA VAL A 144 7.83 10.97 -2.67
C VAL A 144 7.21 11.12 -1.29
N ILE A 145 6.82 10.01 -0.70
CA ILE A 145 6.25 9.94 0.64
C ILE A 145 7.15 9.11 1.57
N ASP A 146 7.12 9.44 2.87
CA ASP A 146 7.72 8.64 3.94
C ASP A 146 6.77 7.55 4.45
N LYS A 147 7.21 6.74 5.43
CA LYS A 147 6.43 5.64 6.04
C LYS A 147 5.16 6.10 6.78
N THR A 148 4.97 7.40 6.99
CA THR A 148 3.76 7.99 7.58
C THR A 148 2.77 8.49 6.53
N GLY A 149 3.17 8.48 5.23
CA GLY A 149 2.39 9.05 4.13
C GLY A 149 2.60 10.55 3.96
N THR A 150 3.55 11.14 4.70
CA THR A 150 3.91 12.56 4.56
C THR A 150 4.72 12.76 3.29
N THR A 151 4.35 13.78 2.51
CA THR A 151 5.10 14.17 1.30
C THR A 151 6.44 14.76 1.71
N ILE A 152 7.53 14.13 1.25
CA ILE A 152 8.91 14.62 1.44
C ILE A 152 9.34 15.49 0.24
N ASP A 153 8.95 15.10 -0.98
CA ASP A 153 9.31 15.83 -2.17
C ASP A 153 8.26 15.72 -3.29
N HIS A 154 8.19 16.74 -4.16
CA HIS A 154 7.37 16.74 -5.35
C HIS A 154 8.23 16.44 -6.58
N LEU A 155 7.92 15.36 -7.28
CA LEU A 155 8.66 14.93 -8.46
C LEU A 155 8.22 15.69 -9.72
N THR A 156 6.93 15.96 -9.87
CA THR A 156 6.38 16.76 -10.95
C THR A 156 6.15 18.20 -10.49
N GLN A 157 6.62 19.16 -11.28
CA GLN A 157 6.45 20.60 -10.98
C GLN A 157 5.08 21.12 -11.42
N LEU A 158 4.50 20.53 -12.47
CA LEU A 158 3.20 20.91 -13.01
C LEU A 158 2.17 19.88 -12.57
N ALA A 159 1.09 20.38 -12.02
CA ALA A 159 -0.09 19.57 -11.70
C ALA A 159 -0.71 19.04 -13.00
N LEU A 160 -0.93 17.73 -13.04
CA LEU A 160 -1.60 17.09 -14.17
C LEU A 160 -3.11 17.12 -13.91
N HIS A 161 -3.86 17.79 -14.79
CA HIS A 161 -5.31 17.84 -14.68
C HIS A 161 -5.92 16.45 -14.81
N VAL A 162 -6.85 16.13 -13.93
CA VAL A 162 -7.61 14.88 -13.99
C VAL A 162 -9.06 15.14 -13.61
N SER A 163 -10.00 14.59 -14.37
CA SER A 163 -11.40 14.58 -13.94
C SER A 163 -11.72 13.26 -13.23
N PRO A 164 -12.53 13.28 -12.16
CA PRO A 164 -12.99 12.05 -11.51
C PRO A 164 -13.66 11.08 -12.50
N GLN A 165 -14.37 11.60 -13.50
CA GLN A 165 -14.99 10.78 -14.52
C GLN A 165 -13.97 10.05 -15.40
N ASN A 166 -12.86 10.69 -15.75
CA ASN A 166 -11.78 10.05 -16.52
C ASN A 166 -11.13 8.93 -15.71
N ILE A 167 -10.89 9.15 -14.42
CA ILE A 167 -10.33 8.10 -13.53
C ILE A 167 -11.29 6.91 -13.44
N LYS A 168 -12.59 7.16 -13.31
CA LYS A 168 -13.61 6.09 -13.27
C LYS A 168 -13.63 5.26 -14.55
N ASN A 169 -13.47 5.89 -15.70
CA ASN A 169 -13.56 5.23 -17.01
C ASN A 169 -12.26 4.56 -17.44
N SER A 170 -11.11 5.17 -17.14
CA SER A 170 -9.80 4.74 -17.65
C SER A 170 -8.88 4.15 -16.57
N GLY A 171 -9.35 4.15 -15.31
CA GLY A 171 -8.54 3.74 -14.16
C GLY A 171 -7.58 4.82 -13.67
N SER A 172 -6.83 4.47 -12.64
CA SER A 172 -5.84 5.36 -12.04
C SER A 172 -4.70 5.67 -13.00
N PRO A 173 -4.19 6.92 -13.02
CA PRO A 173 -3.01 7.27 -13.81
C PRO A 173 -1.78 6.43 -13.40
N THR A 174 -0.86 6.22 -14.33
CA THR A 174 0.37 5.47 -14.06
C THR A 174 1.46 6.37 -13.46
N ILE A 175 2.23 5.82 -12.52
CA ILE A 175 3.45 6.44 -12.04
C ILE A 175 4.53 6.30 -13.12
N THR A 176 5.18 7.40 -13.48
CA THR A 176 6.22 7.45 -14.50
C THR A 176 7.63 7.55 -13.92
N SER A 177 7.76 8.13 -12.74
CA SER A 177 9.04 8.23 -12.02
C SER A 177 9.43 6.90 -11.38
N LYS A 178 10.72 6.69 -11.16
CA LYS A 178 11.25 5.50 -10.49
C LYS A 178 12.49 5.80 -9.68
N PHE A 179 12.64 5.12 -8.55
CA PHE A 179 13.90 5.14 -7.79
C PHE A 179 15.02 4.49 -8.60
N ILE A 180 16.19 5.13 -8.62
CA ILE A 180 17.44 4.58 -9.18
C ILE A 180 18.48 4.34 -8.09
N SER A 181 18.29 4.94 -6.91
CA SER A 181 18.98 4.65 -5.66
C SER A 181 18.14 5.13 -4.48
N ALA A 182 18.62 4.96 -3.27
CA ALA A 182 17.95 5.43 -2.05
C ALA A 182 17.60 6.93 -2.06
N ASN A 183 18.42 7.75 -2.75
CA ASN A 183 18.32 9.21 -2.75
C ASN A 183 18.19 9.81 -4.15
N LEU A 184 18.07 8.99 -5.20
CA LEU A 184 17.93 9.47 -6.57
C LEU A 184 16.69 8.89 -7.24
N VAL A 185 15.93 9.76 -7.88
CA VAL A 185 14.74 9.41 -8.65
C VAL A 185 14.91 9.83 -10.09
N ALA A 186 14.65 8.93 -11.02
CA ALA A 186 14.50 9.27 -12.42
C ALA A 186 13.04 9.74 -12.64
N VAL A 187 12.91 10.97 -13.09
CA VAL A 187 11.62 11.63 -13.36
C VAL A 187 11.49 11.86 -14.87
N LYS A 188 10.36 11.51 -15.44
CA LYS A 188 10.10 11.72 -16.86
C LYS A 188 9.50 13.11 -17.08
N GLY A 189 10.20 13.95 -17.79
CA GLY A 189 9.73 15.31 -18.15
C GLY A 189 8.69 15.31 -19.28
N ASN A 190 8.04 16.46 -19.51
CA ASN A 190 7.01 16.65 -20.53
C ASN A 190 7.51 16.38 -21.97
N ASN A 191 8.81 16.51 -22.21
CA ASN A 191 9.47 16.21 -23.49
C ASN A 191 9.83 14.71 -23.62
N SER A 192 9.30 13.85 -22.75
CA SER A 192 9.60 12.41 -22.65
C SER A 192 11.06 12.07 -22.32
N LYS A 193 11.88 13.06 -21.97
CA LYS A 193 13.27 12.85 -21.53
C LYS A 193 13.34 12.64 -20.03
N TRP A 194 14.34 11.87 -19.61
CA TRP A 194 14.60 11.60 -18.21
C TRP A 194 15.41 12.71 -17.54
N GLN A 195 15.07 13.05 -16.34
CA GLN A 195 15.82 13.90 -15.43
C GLN A 195 16.13 13.11 -14.16
N ILE A 196 17.26 13.36 -13.55
CA ILE A 196 17.62 12.79 -12.26
C ILE A 196 17.40 13.85 -11.19
N LYS A 197 16.57 13.52 -10.21
CA LYS A 197 16.31 14.36 -9.05
C LYS A 197 16.90 13.70 -7.81
N LYS A 198 17.67 14.47 -7.03
CA LYS A 198 18.10 14.07 -5.68
C LYS A 198 16.98 14.40 -4.71
N ILE A 199 16.69 13.47 -3.83
CA ILE A 199 15.74 13.59 -2.72
C ILE A 199 16.50 13.41 -1.41
N ASP A 200 16.16 14.17 -0.39
CA ASP A 200 16.79 14.13 0.93
C ASP A 200 16.17 13.04 1.83
#